data_ab35f33af55c06ef9ccbeab74c139c8a
#
_entry.id   ab35f33af55c06ef9ccbeab74c139c8a
#
_cell.length_a   1.000
_cell.length_b   1.000
_cell.length_c   1.000
_cell.angle_alpha   90.00
_cell.angle_beta   90.00
_cell.angle_gamma   90.00
#
_symmetry.space_group_name_H-M   'P 1'
#
loop_
_entity.id
_entity.type
_entity.pdbx_description
1 polymer ?
#
loop_
_entity_poly.entity_id
_entity_poly.type
_entity_poly.pdbx_seq_one_letter_code
_entity_poly.pdbx_strand_id
1 'polypeptide(L)'
;MKKKIGGIGLCMLWSILTCAQTITPQAEQRAKDIVTKMTLQEKIEYISGYTSFSLRAIPRLGIPEIKLADGPQGIRNHAPKSTLYPSGILSASTWNRELLYKLGQGLGQDAKARGVNILLGPGVNIYRAPLCGRNFEYFGEDPYLTGETAKQYILGVQSEGVIATIKHFAANNQEWSRHHASSDIDERTLQEIYFPAFRKAVQEANVGAVMNSYNLLNGVHATEHKWLNIDVLRNLWGFKGILMSDWTSVYSAVGAANAGLD
;
A
#
# COMPACT_ATOMS: atom_id res chain seq x y z
N MET A 1 -30.52 -61.81 -3.03
CA MET A 1 -29.95 -60.75 -3.85
C MET A 1 -30.48 -59.44 -3.35
N LYS A 2 -29.69 -58.66 -2.61
CA LYS A 2 -30.00 -57.24 -2.22
C LYS A 2 -28.84 -56.37 -2.65
N LYS A 3 -29.07 -55.49 -3.63
CA LYS A 3 -28.11 -54.50 -4.13
C LYS A 3 -28.01 -53.37 -3.11
N LYS A 4 -26.78 -53.09 -2.64
CA LYS A 4 -26.46 -51.88 -1.89
C LYS A 4 -26.19 -50.75 -2.87
N ILE A 5 -26.93 -49.67 -2.76
CA ILE A 5 -26.72 -48.42 -3.48
C ILE A 5 -25.68 -47.60 -2.68
N GLY A 6 -24.54 -47.38 -3.29
CA GLY A 6 -23.50 -46.55 -2.71
C GLY A 6 -23.89 -45.07 -2.77
N GLY A 7 -23.85 -44.39 -1.64
CA GLY A 7 -24.04 -42.96 -1.55
C GLY A 7 -22.82 -42.22 -2.08
N ILE A 8 -23.05 -41.34 -3.07
CA ILE A 8 -22.06 -40.40 -3.58
C ILE A 8 -22.01 -39.25 -2.58
N GLY A 9 -20.92 -39.17 -1.84
CA GLY A 9 -20.63 -38.02 -0.97
C GLY A 9 -20.35 -36.77 -1.79
N LEU A 10 -21.25 -35.81 -1.70
CA LEU A 10 -21.09 -34.47 -2.30
C LEU A 10 -20.08 -33.68 -1.46
N CYS A 11 -18.81 -33.64 -1.87
CA CYS A 11 -17.83 -32.72 -1.31
C CYS A 11 -18.23 -31.28 -1.66
N MET A 12 -18.84 -30.58 -0.72
CA MET A 12 -18.97 -29.10 -0.82
C MET A 12 -17.58 -28.48 -0.69
N LEU A 13 -17.01 -28.07 -1.81
CA LEU A 13 -15.89 -27.13 -1.84
C LEU A 13 -16.41 -25.78 -1.30
N TRP A 14 -16.14 -25.51 -0.04
CA TRP A 14 -16.24 -24.15 0.48
C TRP A 14 -15.13 -23.33 -0.18
N SER A 15 -15.49 -22.60 -1.21
CA SER A 15 -14.65 -21.49 -1.72
C SER A 15 -14.59 -20.45 -0.61
N ILE A 16 -13.45 -20.37 0.07
CA ILE A 16 -13.13 -19.24 0.92
C ILE A 16 -12.98 -18.06 -0.02
N LEU A 17 -14.05 -17.29 -0.19
CA LEU A 17 -13.98 -15.96 -0.79
C LEU A 17 -13.12 -15.12 0.16
N THR A 18 -11.83 -15.00 -0.18
CA THR A 18 -10.99 -13.94 0.36
C THR A 18 -11.63 -12.64 -0.08
N CYS A 19 -12.25 -11.93 0.86
CA CYS A 19 -12.83 -10.62 0.63
C CYS A 19 -11.68 -9.60 0.50
N ALA A 20 -10.97 -9.64 -0.63
CA ALA A 20 -10.16 -8.51 -1.04
C ALA A 20 -11.13 -7.33 -1.21
N GLN A 21 -10.81 -6.16 -0.68
CA GLN A 21 -11.63 -4.95 -0.83
C GLN A 21 -11.69 -4.56 -2.32
N THR A 22 -12.56 -5.23 -3.07
CA THR A 22 -12.80 -4.89 -4.47
C THR A 22 -13.66 -3.65 -4.50
N ILE A 23 -13.23 -2.61 -5.23
CA ILE A 23 -14.08 -1.44 -5.48
C ILE A 23 -15.32 -1.95 -6.22
N THR A 24 -16.46 -1.91 -5.56
CA THR A 24 -17.72 -2.34 -6.17
C THR A 24 -18.22 -1.27 -7.14
N PRO A 25 -18.97 -1.64 -8.21
CA PRO A 25 -19.58 -0.65 -9.10
C PRO A 25 -20.42 0.38 -8.36
N GLN A 26 -21.09 -0.01 -7.26
CA GLN A 26 -21.87 0.89 -6.41
C GLN A 26 -21.00 1.89 -5.67
N ALA A 27 -19.83 1.46 -5.16
CA ALA A 27 -18.89 2.35 -4.50
C ALA A 27 -18.28 3.35 -5.49
N GLU A 28 -17.94 2.89 -6.70
CA GLU A 28 -17.42 3.75 -7.75
C GLU A 28 -18.47 4.78 -8.21
N GLN A 29 -19.73 4.37 -8.40
CA GLN A 29 -20.81 5.30 -8.74
C GLN A 29 -21.02 6.33 -7.64
N ARG A 30 -21.07 5.90 -6.36
CA ARG A 30 -21.19 6.81 -5.22
C ARG A 30 -20.04 7.82 -5.18
N ALA A 31 -18.82 7.40 -5.43
CA ALA A 31 -17.66 8.30 -5.47
C ALA A 31 -17.81 9.35 -6.58
N LYS A 32 -18.22 8.94 -7.79
CA LYS A 32 -18.51 9.86 -8.91
C LYS A 32 -19.59 10.87 -8.54
N ASP A 33 -20.69 10.43 -7.94
CA ASP A 33 -21.78 11.30 -7.51
C ASP A 33 -21.34 12.31 -6.43
N ILE A 34 -20.45 11.92 -5.54
CA ILE A 34 -19.87 12.82 -4.55
C ILE A 34 -18.97 13.86 -5.22
N VAL A 35 -18.05 13.42 -6.09
CA VAL A 35 -17.09 14.30 -6.78
C VAL A 35 -17.81 15.36 -7.64
N THR A 36 -18.96 15.02 -8.28
CA THR A 36 -19.75 16.00 -9.03
C THR A 36 -20.36 17.08 -8.14
N LYS A 37 -20.61 16.80 -6.85
CA LYS A 37 -21.16 17.74 -5.87
C LYS A 37 -20.09 18.57 -5.16
N MET A 38 -18.82 18.20 -5.27
CA MET A 38 -17.71 18.93 -4.66
C MET A 38 -17.42 20.22 -5.44
N THR A 39 -17.21 21.31 -4.69
CA THR A 39 -16.67 22.55 -5.27
C THR A 39 -15.21 22.36 -5.66
N LEU A 40 -14.69 23.25 -6.52
CA LEU A 40 -13.28 23.22 -6.88
C LEU A 40 -12.38 23.38 -5.64
N GLN A 41 -12.74 24.26 -4.72
CA GLN A 41 -12.00 24.47 -3.49
C GLN A 41 -11.95 23.20 -2.62
N GLU A 42 -13.08 22.51 -2.45
CA GLU A 42 -13.13 21.23 -1.72
C GLU A 42 -12.28 20.13 -2.38
N LYS A 43 -12.25 20.06 -3.71
CA LYS A 43 -11.39 19.12 -4.42
C LYS A 43 -9.92 19.41 -4.17
N ILE A 44 -9.50 20.67 -4.27
CA ILE A 44 -8.12 21.10 -4.01
C ILE A 44 -7.73 20.82 -2.55
N GLU A 45 -8.61 21.13 -1.60
CA GLU A 45 -8.34 20.88 -0.19
C GLU A 45 -8.34 19.40 0.19
N TYR A 46 -9.09 18.56 -0.54
CA TYR A 46 -9.19 17.14 -0.25
C TYR A 46 -7.97 16.34 -0.69
N ILE A 47 -7.32 16.72 -1.80
CA ILE A 47 -6.06 16.11 -2.24
C ILE A 47 -4.85 16.57 -1.41
N SER A 48 -5.02 17.59 -0.56
CA SER A 48 -4.01 18.05 0.39
C SER A 48 -4.25 17.42 1.76
N GLY A 49 -3.20 17.10 2.51
CA GLY A 49 -3.36 16.74 3.93
C GLY A 49 -3.95 17.89 4.74
N TYR A 50 -4.85 17.57 5.67
CA TYR A 50 -5.44 18.55 6.60
C TYR A 50 -4.56 18.76 7.83
N THR A 51 -4.09 17.67 8.38
CA THR A 51 -3.04 17.61 9.40
C THR A 51 -1.96 16.68 8.88
N SER A 52 -0.90 16.47 9.67
CA SER A 52 0.17 15.54 9.24
C SER A 52 -0.33 14.14 8.89
N PHE A 53 -1.45 13.69 9.46
CA PHE A 53 -1.97 12.32 9.30
C PHE A 53 -3.49 12.26 9.15
N SER A 54 -4.12 13.26 8.54
CA SER A 54 -5.55 13.23 8.27
C SER A 54 -5.91 13.90 6.94
N LEU A 55 -6.93 13.37 6.28
CA LEU A 55 -7.65 14.05 5.20
C LEU A 55 -8.90 14.71 5.79
N ARG A 56 -9.22 15.90 5.30
CA ARG A 56 -10.31 16.73 5.79
C ARG A 56 -11.67 16.06 5.58
N ALA A 57 -12.53 16.13 6.59
CA ALA A 57 -13.95 15.79 6.43
C ALA A 57 -14.67 16.82 5.54
N ILE A 58 -15.67 16.36 4.79
CA ILE A 58 -16.64 17.23 4.09
C ILE A 58 -18.05 16.85 4.55
N PRO A 59 -18.49 17.37 5.72
CA PRO A 59 -19.72 16.91 6.36
C PRO A 59 -20.96 17.08 5.48
N ARG A 60 -21.07 18.15 4.69
CA ARG A 60 -22.21 18.39 3.79
C ARG A 60 -22.37 17.30 2.71
N LEU A 61 -21.30 16.54 2.42
CA LEU A 61 -21.30 15.43 1.47
C LEU A 61 -21.25 14.06 2.15
N GLY A 62 -21.28 14.05 3.49
CA GLY A 62 -21.18 12.81 4.27
C GLY A 62 -19.80 12.15 4.20
N ILE A 63 -18.74 12.91 3.88
CA ILE A 63 -17.36 12.41 3.87
C ILE A 63 -16.78 12.62 5.28
N PRO A 64 -16.40 11.55 5.99
CA PRO A 64 -15.75 11.66 7.29
C PRO A 64 -14.29 12.10 7.15
N GLU A 65 -13.67 12.47 8.27
CA GLU A 65 -12.23 12.56 8.37
C GLU A 65 -11.60 11.18 8.10
N ILE A 66 -10.56 11.13 7.27
CA ILE A 66 -9.80 9.91 7.03
C ILE A 66 -8.46 10.02 7.76
N LYS A 67 -8.23 9.12 8.69
CA LYS A 67 -7.01 9.08 9.50
C LYS A 67 -6.00 8.11 8.92
N LEU A 68 -4.78 8.59 8.73
CA LEU A 68 -3.63 7.80 8.33
C LEU A 68 -2.74 7.56 9.57
N ALA A 69 -2.04 6.44 9.62
CA ALA A 69 -1.03 6.22 10.64
C ALA A 69 0.22 5.62 10.05
N ASP A 70 1.37 6.20 10.43
CA ASP A 70 2.66 5.59 10.18
C ASP A 70 2.82 4.34 11.05
N GLY A 71 3.62 3.40 10.58
CA GLY A 71 3.98 2.23 11.38
C GLY A 71 3.83 0.87 10.71
N PRO A 72 4.78 0.47 9.81
CA PRO A 72 4.81 -0.89 9.29
C PRO A 72 4.98 -1.97 10.38
N GLN A 73 5.45 -1.58 11.57
CA GLN A 73 5.74 -2.46 12.71
C GLN A 73 4.98 -2.05 13.98
N GLY A 74 3.88 -1.34 13.85
CA GLY A 74 3.05 -0.87 14.95
C GLY A 74 2.52 0.54 14.70
N ILE A 75 1.30 0.80 15.16
CA ILE A 75 0.60 2.06 14.89
C ILE A 75 1.24 3.19 15.68
N ARG A 76 1.87 4.17 15.01
CA ARG A 76 2.65 5.23 15.67
C ARG A 76 1.84 6.46 16.05
N ASN A 77 0.75 6.73 15.34
CA ASN A 77 -0.07 7.92 15.50
C ASN A 77 -1.43 7.59 16.15
N HIS A 78 -2.12 8.62 16.62
CA HIS A 78 -3.47 8.57 17.19
C HIS A 78 -3.61 7.77 18.49
N ALA A 79 -2.50 7.41 19.15
CA ALA A 79 -2.54 6.80 20.49
C ALA A 79 -1.23 7.04 21.24
N PRO A 80 -1.26 7.17 22.56
CA PRO A 80 -0.07 7.38 23.37
C PRO A 80 0.81 6.12 23.49
N LYS A 81 0.23 4.94 23.28
CA LYS A 81 0.92 3.64 23.34
C LYS A 81 0.49 2.77 22.17
N SER A 82 1.40 1.96 21.66
CA SER A 82 1.16 0.99 20.62
C SER A 82 1.95 -0.29 20.86
N THR A 83 1.47 -1.39 20.31
CA THR A 83 2.23 -2.64 20.22
C THR A 83 3.34 -2.47 19.21
N LEU A 84 4.55 -2.86 19.56
CA LEU A 84 5.66 -2.99 18.64
C LEU A 84 5.69 -4.43 18.12
N TYR A 85 5.49 -4.57 16.82
CA TYR A 85 5.61 -5.83 16.11
C TYR A 85 7.07 -6.07 15.66
N PRO A 86 7.43 -7.29 15.26
CA PRO A 86 8.78 -7.60 14.80
C PRO A 86 9.24 -6.71 13.63
N SER A 87 10.55 -6.51 13.51
CA SER A 87 11.14 -5.83 12.35
C SER A 87 10.79 -6.55 11.06
N GLY A 88 10.83 -5.81 9.93
CA GLY A 88 10.49 -6.38 8.62
C GLY A 88 11.32 -7.61 8.29
N ILE A 89 12.64 -7.53 8.47
CA ILE A 89 13.54 -8.67 8.18
C ILE A 89 13.28 -9.87 9.10
N LEU A 90 12.96 -9.66 10.37
CA LEU A 90 12.62 -10.74 11.28
C LEU A 90 11.31 -11.42 10.86
N SER A 91 10.33 -10.62 10.43
CA SER A 91 9.07 -11.14 9.91
C SER A 91 9.28 -11.98 8.65
N ALA A 92 10.08 -11.49 7.69
CA ALA A 92 10.38 -12.19 6.45
C ALA A 92 11.18 -13.49 6.68
N SER A 93 12.11 -13.50 7.65
CA SER A 93 12.93 -14.66 7.96
C SER A 93 12.15 -15.85 8.54
N THR A 94 10.88 -15.67 8.88
CA THR A 94 10.01 -16.77 9.29
C THR A 94 9.61 -17.69 8.15
N TRP A 95 9.63 -17.21 6.90
CA TRP A 95 9.17 -17.93 5.70
C TRP A 95 7.74 -18.48 5.82
N ASN A 96 6.95 -17.94 6.76
CA ASN A 96 5.64 -18.47 7.12
C ASN A 96 4.52 -17.51 6.70
N ARG A 97 3.86 -17.80 5.58
CA ARG A 97 2.76 -16.98 5.02
C ARG A 97 1.59 -16.80 6.00
N GLU A 98 1.21 -17.85 6.72
CA GLU A 98 0.10 -17.77 7.67
C GLU A 98 0.42 -16.84 8.85
N LEU A 99 1.65 -16.92 9.37
CA LEU A 99 2.11 -16.05 10.45
C LEU A 99 2.16 -14.58 9.99
N LEU A 100 2.62 -14.33 8.76
CA LEU A 100 2.67 -12.98 8.17
C LEU A 100 1.27 -12.40 7.95
N TYR A 101 0.31 -13.23 7.55
CA TYR A 101 -1.10 -12.83 7.47
C TYR A 101 -1.65 -12.46 8.85
N LYS A 102 -1.41 -13.27 9.88
CA LYS A 102 -1.82 -13.00 11.26
C LYS A 102 -1.17 -11.72 11.82
N LEU A 103 0.09 -11.48 11.49
CA LEU A 103 0.77 -10.23 11.84
C LEU A 103 0.05 -9.03 11.22
N GLY A 104 -0.28 -9.12 9.93
CA GLY A 104 -1.08 -8.10 9.25
C GLY A 104 -2.45 -7.89 9.88
N GLN A 105 -3.15 -8.97 10.28
CA GLN A 105 -4.42 -8.86 11.01
C GLN A 105 -4.26 -8.12 12.34
N GLY A 106 -3.26 -8.46 13.14
CA GLY A 106 -2.98 -7.77 14.40
C GLY A 106 -2.74 -6.27 14.21
N LEU A 107 -1.97 -5.90 13.19
CA LEU A 107 -1.76 -4.48 12.83
C LEU A 107 -3.06 -3.80 12.39
N GLY A 108 -3.87 -4.47 11.58
CA GLY A 108 -5.17 -3.98 11.15
C GLY A 108 -6.14 -3.77 12.31
N GLN A 109 -6.19 -4.70 13.27
CA GLN A 109 -6.99 -4.60 14.49
C GLN A 109 -6.55 -3.42 15.37
N ASP A 110 -5.24 -3.26 15.55
CA ASP A 110 -4.67 -2.13 16.29
C ASP A 110 -4.98 -0.79 15.61
N ALA A 111 -4.89 -0.71 14.29
CA ALA A 111 -5.24 0.47 13.51
C ALA A 111 -6.73 0.81 13.66
N LYS A 112 -7.59 -0.17 13.46
CA LYS A 112 -9.05 -0.03 13.59
C LYS A 112 -9.47 0.42 14.98
N ALA A 113 -8.88 -0.16 16.03
CA ALA A 113 -9.15 0.20 17.42
C ALA A 113 -8.80 1.68 17.73
N ARG A 114 -7.91 2.29 16.93
CA ARG A 114 -7.50 3.70 17.04
C ARG A 114 -8.24 4.61 16.05
N GLY A 115 -9.20 4.08 15.30
CA GLY A 115 -9.95 4.81 14.29
C GLY A 115 -9.09 5.20 13.07
N VAL A 116 -7.99 4.49 12.81
CA VAL A 116 -7.14 4.66 11.65
C VAL A 116 -7.76 3.95 10.45
N ASN A 117 -7.86 4.66 9.33
CA ASN A 117 -8.45 4.17 8.09
C ASN A 117 -7.40 3.64 7.11
N ILE A 118 -6.20 4.26 7.10
CA ILE A 118 -5.11 3.94 6.20
C ILE A 118 -3.84 3.71 7.01
N LEU A 119 -3.27 2.51 6.93
CA LEU A 119 -1.99 2.18 7.52
C LEU A 119 -0.88 2.37 6.49
N LEU A 120 0.14 3.17 6.83
CA LEU A 120 1.30 3.45 5.97
C LEU A 120 2.35 2.33 6.08
N GLY A 121 2.02 1.20 5.53
CA GLY A 121 2.82 -0.02 5.48
C GLY A 121 2.15 -1.10 4.63
N PRO A 122 2.96 -2.06 4.14
CA PRO A 122 4.36 -2.33 4.45
C PRO A 122 5.38 -1.51 3.63
N GLY A 123 6.60 -1.37 4.17
CA GLY A 123 7.76 -0.96 3.41
C GLY A 123 8.41 -2.15 2.71
N VAL A 124 8.77 -2.02 1.40
CA VAL A 124 9.24 -3.14 0.59
C VAL A 124 10.48 -2.84 -0.27
N ASN A 125 11.19 -1.76 0.03
CA ASN A 125 12.38 -1.46 -0.72
C ASN A 125 13.45 -2.54 -0.52
N ILE A 126 14.14 -2.92 -1.60
CA ILE A 126 15.13 -3.99 -1.58
C ILE A 126 16.43 -3.50 -0.91
N TYR A 127 17.01 -4.33 -0.06
CA TYR A 127 18.30 -4.05 0.60
C TYR A 127 19.44 -4.02 -0.42
N ARG A 128 19.76 -2.83 -0.93
CA ARG A 128 20.92 -2.61 -1.81
C ARG A 128 22.12 -2.10 -1.03
N ALA A 129 21.88 -1.18 -0.11
CA ALA A 129 22.90 -0.63 0.78
C ALA A 129 22.71 -1.20 2.18
N PRO A 130 23.66 -1.97 2.72
CA PRO A 130 23.55 -2.54 4.07
C PRO A 130 23.41 -1.46 5.16
N LEU A 131 23.93 -0.27 4.92
CA LEU A 131 23.88 0.88 5.83
C LEU A 131 22.65 1.77 5.63
N CYS A 132 21.69 1.39 4.80
CA CYS A 132 20.45 2.16 4.66
C CYS A 132 19.72 2.26 5.99
N GLY A 133 19.45 3.47 6.45
CA GLY A 133 18.83 3.75 7.75
C GLY A 133 17.41 3.23 7.92
N ARG A 134 16.74 2.79 6.83
CA ARG A 134 15.38 2.25 6.84
C ARG A 134 15.30 0.74 6.63
N ASN A 135 16.41 0.02 6.60
CA ASN A 135 16.40 -1.44 6.45
C ASN A 135 15.57 -2.14 7.54
N PHE A 136 15.45 -1.56 8.75
CA PHE A 136 14.65 -2.15 9.82
C PHE A 136 13.17 -2.36 9.46
N GLU A 137 12.61 -1.58 8.54
CA GLU A 137 11.20 -1.66 8.15
C GLU A 137 10.95 -2.48 6.87
N TYR A 138 12.00 -2.85 6.13
CA TYR A 138 11.92 -3.61 4.89
C TYR A 138 12.12 -5.11 5.12
N PHE A 139 11.85 -5.93 4.11
CA PHE A 139 11.81 -7.39 4.24
C PHE A 139 13.07 -8.12 3.80
N GLY A 140 14.03 -7.42 3.22
CA GLY A 140 15.32 -8.00 2.82
C GLY A 140 15.75 -7.68 1.40
N GLU A 141 16.68 -8.48 0.89
CA GLU A 141 17.29 -8.31 -0.43
C GLU A 141 16.62 -9.12 -1.54
N ASP A 142 15.86 -10.17 -1.17
CA ASP A 142 15.21 -11.06 -2.14
C ASP A 142 13.86 -10.50 -2.58
N PRO A 143 13.65 -10.21 -3.88
CA PRO A 143 12.40 -9.62 -4.38
C PRO A 143 11.21 -10.57 -4.30
N TYR A 144 11.42 -11.89 -4.40
CA TYR A 144 10.35 -12.87 -4.29
C TYR A 144 9.85 -12.99 -2.86
N LEU A 145 10.76 -13.19 -1.89
CA LEU A 145 10.42 -13.26 -0.47
C LEU A 145 9.75 -11.98 0.01
N THR A 146 10.29 -10.83 -0.40
CA THR A 146 9.70 -9.50 -0.10
C THR A 146 8.28 -9.41 -0.64
N GLY A 147 8.04 -9.83 -1.87
CA GLY A 147 6.72 -9.82 -2.50
C GLY A 147 5.71 -10.74 -1.79
N GLU A 148 6.11 -11.96 -1.44
CA GLU A 148 5.25 -12.91 -0.72
C GLU A 148 4.92 -12.41 0.69
N THR A 149 5.91 -11.87 1.38
CA THR A 149 5.73 -11.29 2.73
C THR A 149 4.78 -10.09 2.69
N ALA A 150 5.02 -9.15 1.77
CA ALA A 150 4.18 -7.97 1.59
C ALA A 150 2.73 -8.34 1.25
N LYS A 151 2.53 -9.31 0.37
CA LYS A 151 1.20 -9.81 0.02
C LYS A 151 0.42 -10.27 1.25
N GLN A 152 1.01 -11.11 2.09
CA GLN A 152 0.33 -11.63 3.28
C GLN A 152 0.06 -10.54 4.31
N TYR A 153 1.02 -9.65 4.52
CA TYR A 153 0.85 -8.48 5.37
C TYR A 153 -0.35 -7.62 4.92
N ILE A 154 -0.41 -7.28 3.63
CA ILE A 154 -1.48 -6.45 3.04
C ILE A 154 -2.85 -7.15 3.20
N LEU A 155 -2.94 -8.43 2.84
CA LEU A 155 -4.17 -9.20 2.97
C LEU A 155 -4.65 -9.24 4.42
N GLY A 156 -3.74 -9.42 5.39
CA GLY A 156 -4.05 -9.40 6.81
C GLY A 156 -4.59 -8.04 7.28
N VAL A 157 -3.89 -6.95 6.97
CA VAL A 157 -4.34 -5.59 7.33
C VAL A 157 -5.71 -5.28 6.73
N GLN A 158 -5.89 -5.56 5.44
CA GLN A 158 -7.13 -5.24 4.72
C GLN A 158 -8.31 -6.13 5.13
N SER A 159 -8.07 -7.33 5.67
CA SER A 159 -9.14 -8.18 6.21
C SER A 159 -9.86 -7.54 7.42
N GLU A 160 -9.22 -6.60 8.10
CA GLU A 160 -9.79 -5.86 9.23
C GLU A 160 -10.52 -4.56 8.81
N GLY A 161 -10.57 -4.27 7.50
CA GLY A 161 -11.22 -3.07 6.95
C GLY A 161 -10.35 -1.81 6.98
N VAL A 162 -9.04 -1.96 7.16
CA VAL A 162 -8.04 -0.89 7.10
C VAL A 162 -7.31 -0.96 5.75
N ILE A 163 -7.12 0.16 5.08
CA ILE A 163 -6.37 0.23 3.83
C ILE A 163 -4.87 0.10 4.15
N ALA A 164 -4.18 -0.84 3.49
CA ALA A 164 -2.72 -0.93 3.53
C ALA A 164 -2.10 -0.05 2.43
N THR A 165 -0.92 0.50 2.72
CA THR A 165 -0.14 1.33 1.78
C THR A 165 1.21 0.70 1.54
N ILE A 166 1.44 0.16 0.34
CA ILE A 166 2.78 -0.34 0.00
C ILE A 166 3.72 0.82 -0.34
N LYS A 167 4.96 0.79 0.18
CA LYS A 167 5.92 1.89 0.08
C LYS A 167 7.37 1.40 0.03
N HIS A 168 8.31 2.15 -0.51
CA HIS A 168 8.19 3.45 -1.18
C HIS A 168 8.45 3.23 -2.67
N PHE A 169 7.54 3.65 -3.51
CA PHE A 169 7.52 3.39 -4.95
C PHE A 169 8.25 4.50 -5.72
N ALA A 170 9.48 4.29 -6.20
CA ALA A 170 10.25 3.07 -6.11
C ALA A 170 11.73 3.37 -5.85
N ALA A 171 12.46 2.32 -5.49
CA ALA A 171 13.92 2.32 -5.41
C ALA A 171 14.52 3.31 -4.39
N ASN A 172 13.86 3.50 -3.24
CA ASN A 172 14.44 4.24 -2.11
C ASN A 172 15.46 3.36 -1.37
N ASN A 173 16.68 3.27 -1.93
CA ASN A 173 17.69 2.30 -1.52
C ASN A 173 18.63 2.81 -0.43
N GLN A 174 18.59 4.09 -0.10
CA GLN A 174 19.45 4.77 0.86
C GLN A 174 18.79 6.06 1.33
N GLU A 175 19.25 6.64 2.47
CA GLU A 175 18.63 7.80 3.09
C GLU A 175 19.46 9.09 2.98
N TRP A 176 20.72 8.98 2.57
CA TRP A 176 21.58 10.15 2.42
C TRP A 176 21.12 11.00 1.24
N SER A 177 20.81 12.27 1.50
CA SER A 177 20.31 13.19 0.46
C SER A 177 19.14 12.64 -0.37
N ARG A 178 18.27 11.85 0.24
CA ARG A 178 17.20 11.10 -0.43
C ARG A 178 16.26 11.94 -1.30
N HIS A 179 16.12 13.24 -1.00
CA HIS A 179 15.34 14.19 -1.80
C HIS A 179 16.02 14.61 -3.11
N HIS A 180 17.31 14.33 -3.25
CA HIS A 180 18.12 14.79 -4.40
C HIS A 180 18.89 13.66 -5.07
N ALA A 181 18.99 12.50 -4.43
CA ALA A 181 19.68 11.35 -4.98
C ALA A 181 18.82 10.68 -6.05
N SER A 182 19.43 10.33 -7.18
CA SER A 182 18.81 9.53 -8.23
C SER A 182 19.20 8.06 -8.08
N SER A 183 18.22 7.18 -8.17
CA SER A 183 18.42 5.74 -8.36
C SER A 183 18.36 5.47 -9.87
N ASP A 184 19.52 5.36 -10.50
CA ASP A 184 19.61 5.12 -11.95
C ASP A 184 19.63 3.63 -12.22
N ILE A 185 18.55 3.12 -12.81
CA ILE A 185 18.28 1.69 -12.92
C ILE A 185 17.68 1.41 -14.31
N ASP A 186 18.23 0.44 -15.03
CA ASP A 186 17.66 -0.01 -16.28
C ASP A 186 16.31 -0.71 -16.09
N GLU A 187 15.49 -0.74 -17.14
CA GLU A 187 14.12 -1.26 -17.06
C GLU A 187 14.06 -2.74 -16.67
N ARG A 188 15.00 -3.58 -17.17
CA ARG A 188 15.04 -4.99 -16.81
C ARG A 188 15.27 -5.17 -15.32
N THR A 189 16.23 -4.46 -14.75
CA THR A 189 16.53 -4.50 -13.32
C THR A 189 15.34 -3.98 -12.49
N LEU A 190 14.66 -2.93 -12.95
CA LEU A 190 13.41 -2.48 -12.32
C LEU A 190 12.36 -3.59 -12.29
N GLN A 191 12.12 -4.27 -13.42
CA GLN A 191 11.10 -5.32 -13.55
C GLN A 191 11.43 -6.60 -12.77
N GLU A 192 12.71 -6.97 -12.66
CA GLU A 192 13.15 -8.22 -12.04
C GLU A 192 13.43 -8.08 -10.54
N ILE A 193 13.87 -6.90 -10.07
CA ILE A 193 14.35 -6.70 -8.69
C ILE A 193 13.47 -5.72 -7.90
N TYR A 194 13.20 -4.51 -8.44
CA TYR A 194 12.58 -3.45 -7.65
C TYR A 194 11.05 -3.45 -7.68
N PHE A 195 10.45 -3.88 -8.77
CA PHE A 195 9.00 -3.88 -8.96
C PHE A 195 8.24 -5.12 -8.50
N PRO A 196 8.84 -6.32 -8.36
CA PRO A 196 8.07 -7.54 -8.07
C PRO A 196 7.17 -7.43 -6.85
N ALA A 197 7.65 -6.84 -5.74
CA ALA A 197 6.86 -6.68 -4.53
C ALA A 197 5.65 -5.74 -4.73
N PHE A 198 5.84 -4.62 -5.42
CA PHE A 198 4.78 -3.68 -5.73
C PHE A 198 3.75 -4.29 -6.69
N ARG A 199 4.21 -4.91 -7.78
CA ARG A 199 3.34 -5.59 -8.74
C ARG A 199 2.49 -6.66 -8.08
N LYS A 200 3.10 -7.50 -7.23
CA LYS A 200 2.39 -8.53 -6.48
C LYS A 200 1.35 -7.94 -5.51
N ALA A 201 1.70 -6.86 -4.81
CA ALA A 201 0.75 -6.16 -3.93
C ALA A 201 -0.46 -5.62 -4.70
N VAL A 202 -0.26 -5.06 -5.88
CA VAL A 202 -1.34 -4.56 -6.73
C VAL A 202 -2.18 -5.70 -7.28
N GLN A 203 -1.55 -6.69 -7.93
CA GLN A 203 -2.26 -7.69 -8.72
C GLN A 203 -2.80 -8.87 -7.89
N GLU A 204 -2.14 -9.22 -6.78
CA GLU A 204 -2.50 -10.40 -6.00
C GLU A 204 -3.06 -10.07 -4.60
N ALA A 205 -2.73 -8.89 -4.03
CA ALA A 205 -3.28 -8.47 -2.75
C ALA A 205 -4.30 -7.33 -2.87
N ASN A 206 -4.51 -6.77 -4.08
CA ASN A 206 -5.41 -5.64 -4.32
C ASN A 206 -5.18 -4.51 -3.30
N VAL A 207 -3.92 -4.09 -3.14
CA VAL A 207 -3.53 -3.06 -2.18
C VAL A 207 -4.29 -1.77 -2.43
N GLY A 208 -4.83 -1.16 -1.36
CA GLY A 208 -5.66 0.03 -1.51
C GLY A 208 -4.90 1.33 -1.70
N ALA A 209 -3.60 1.38 -1.32
CA ALA A 209 -2.78 2.57 -1.51
C ALA A 209 -1.33 2.22 -1.86
N VAL A 210 -0.70 3.09 -2.62
CA VAL A 210 0.74 3.09 -2.96
C VAL A 210 1.32 4.44 -2.57
N MET A 211 2.51 4.45 -1.96
CA MET A 211 3.22 5.69 -1.64
C MET A 211 4.47 5.81 -2.50
N ASN A 212 4.60 6.91 -3.24
CA ASN A 212 5.82 7.23 -3.95
C ASN A 212 7.00 7.46 -2.99
N SER A 213 8.20 7.26 -3.50
CA SER A 213 9.46 7.48 -2.76
C SER A 213 9.92 8.93 -2.83
N TYR A 214 10.88 9.27 -1.96
CA TYR A 214 11.50 10.61 -1.96
C TYR A 214 12.43 10.86 -3.14
N ASN A 215 13.15 9.82 -3.55
CA ASN A 215 14.26 9.89 -4.49
C ASN A 215 13.80 10.13 -5.93
N LEU A 216 14.76 10.53 -6.75
CA LEU A 216 14.60 10.48 -8.20
C LEU A 216 14.79 9.03 -8.68
N LEU A 217 14.04 8.66 -9.68
CA LEU A 217 14.25 7.44 -10.47
C LEU A 217 14.66 7.88 -11.89
N ASN A 218 15.87 7.50 -12.30
CA ASN A 218 16.42 7.90 -13.59
C ASN A 218 16.30 9.42 -13.87
N GLY A 219 16.63 10.22 -12.85
CA GLY A 219 16.64 11.68 -12.95
C GLY A 219 15.30 12.39 -12.76
N VAL A 220 14.19 11.67 -12.53
CA VAL A 220 12.85 12.25 -12.32
C VAL A 220 12.32 11.90 -10.93
N HIS A 221 11.83 12.88 -10.17
CA HIS A 221 11.22 12.60 -8.87
C HIS A 221 10.07 11.61 -9.00
N ALA A 222 10.01 10.61 -8.10
CA ALA A 222 9.01 9.54 -8.17
C ALA A 222 7.57 10.08 -8.23
N THR A 223 7.25 11.15 -7.51
CA THR A 223 5.94 11.81 -7.51
C THR A 223 5.58 12.48 -8.84
N GLU A 224 6.58 12.83 -9.65
CA GLU A 224 6.44 13.52 -10.94
C GLU A 224 6.75 12.59 -12.13
N HIS A 225 6.93 11.31 -11.86
CA HIS A 225 7.38 10.33 -12.85
C HIS A 225 6.21 9.68 -13.59
N LYS A 226 5.79 10.29 -14.70
CA LYS A 226 4.63 9.86 -15.48
C LYS A 226 4.70 8.38 -15.90
N TRP A 227 5.84 7.92 -16.44
CA TRP A 227 6.01 6.51 -16.83
C TRP A 227 5.82 5.58 -15.63
N LEU A 228 6.40 5.89 -14.47
CA LEU A 228 6.29 5.08 -13.27
C LEU A 228 4.84 5.00 -12.77
N ASN A 229 4.18 6.14 -12.66
CA ASN A 229 2.87 6.26 -12.00
C ASN A 229 1.70 5.91 -12.95
N ILE A 230 1.76 6.36 -14.20
CA ILE A 230 0.67 6.14 -15.17
C ILE A 230 0.92 4.87 -15.98
N ASP A 231 2.07 4.77 -16.67
CA ASP A 231 2.26 3.69 -17.62
C ASP A 231 2.49 2.34 -16.91
N VAL A 232 3.31 2.32 -15.86
CA VAL A 232 3.59 1.09 -15.10
C VAL A 232 2.49 0.81 -14.07
N LEU A 233 2.26 1.73 -13.12
CA LEU A 233 1.38 1.44 -11.98
C LEU A 233 -0.09 1.35 -12.41
N ARG A 234 -0.61 2.38 -13.12
CA ARG A 234 -2.03 2.45 -13.51
C ARG A 234 -2.36 1.55 -14.70
N ASN A 235 -1.60 1.69 -15.81
CA ASN A 235 -1.95 1.04 -17.06
C ASN A 235 -1.48 -0.42 -17.08
N LEU A 236 -0.19 -0.70 -16.81
CA LEU A 236 0.37 -2.04 -16.92
C LEU A 236 -0.10 -2.96 -15.78
N TRP A 237 -0.14 -2.48 -14.54
CA TRP A 237 -0.53 -3.31 -13.39
C TRP A 237 -2.01 -3.18 -13.02
N GLY A 238 -2.72 -2.19 -13.55
CA GLY A 238 -4.16 -1.99 -13.33
C GLY A 238 -4.50 -1.44 -11.94
N PHE A 239 -3.60 -0.71 -11.29
CA PHE A 239 -3.83 -0.14 -9.96
C PHE A 239 -4.96 0.89 -9.99
N LYS A 240 -5.93 0.74 -9.08
CA LYS A 240 -7.11 1.60 -8.96
C LYS A 240 -7.24 2.32 -7.61
N GLY A 241 -6.29 2.07 -6.71
CA GLY A 241 -6.29 2.66 -5.38
C GLY A 241 -5.66 4.06 -5.36
N ILE A 242 -5.35 4.55 -4.17
CA ILE A 242 -4.76 5.86 -3.93
C ILE A 242 -3.26 5.81 -4.19
N LEU A 243 -2.74 6.70 -5.02
CA LEU A 243 -1.31 6.98 -5.15
C LEU A 243 -0.99 8.26 -4.40
N MET A 244 -0.27 8.15 -3.30
CA MET A 244 0.11 9.30 -2.47
C MET A 244 1.60 9.59 -2.55
N SER A 245 2.00 10.83 -2.25
CA SER A 245 3.41 11.19 -2.01
C SER A 245 3.86 10.70 -0.64
N ASP A 246 5.17 10.50 -0.44
CA ASP A 246 5.73 10.56 0.90
C ASP A 246 5.71 12.01 1.42
N TRP A 247 5.89 12.22 2.71
CA TRP A 247 5.84 13.54 3.35
C TRP A 247 6.89 14.48 2.77
N THR A 248 6.47 15.65 2.31
CA THR A 248 7.33 16.67 1.69
C THR A 248 8.01 16.27 0.36
N SER A 249 7.54 15.21 -0.32
CA SER A 249 8.15 14.76 -1.58
C SER A 249 7.43 15.23 -2.85
N VAL A 250 6.55 16.21 -2.76
CA VAL A 250 5.99 16.90 -3.94
C VAL A 250 6.84 18.15 -4.21
N TYR A 251 7.58 18.15 -5.31
CA TYR A 251 8.50 19.24 -5.68
C TYR A 251 7.86 20.20 -6.68
N SER A 252 6.94 19.68 -7.51
CA SER A 252 6.11 20.47 -8.42
C SER A 252 4.66 19.97 -8.35
N ALA A 253 3.74 20.79 -7.88
CA ALA A 253 2.32 20.44 -7.83
C ALA A 253 1.75 20.11 -9.23
N VAL A 254 2.15 20.88 -10.25
CA VAL A 254 1.73 20.64 -11.63
C VAL A 254 2.37 19.38 -12.19
N GLY A 255 3.66 19.15 -11.91
CA GLY A 255 4.37 17.93 -12.31
C GLY A 255 3.72 16.68 -11.71
N ALA A 256 3.46 16.69 -10.41
CA ALA A 256 2.84 15.58 -9.70
C ALA A 256 1.42 15.28 -10.19
N ALA A 257 0.57 16.31 -10.35
CA ALA A 257 -0.78 16.15 -10.89
C ALA A 257 -0.76 15.57 -12.32
N ASN A 258 0.12 16.05 -13.19
CA ASN A 258 0.26 15.55 -14.56
C ASN A 258 0.87 14.12 -14.61
N ALA A 259 1.57 13.71 -13.56
CA ALA A 259 2.12 12.37 -13.43
C ALA A 259 1.17 11.38 -12.73
N GLY A 260 -0.06 11.79 -12.40
CA GLY A 260 -1.10 10.91 -11.86
C GLY A 260 -1.02 10.65 -10.37
N LEU A 261 -0.39 11.55 -9.60
CA LEU A 261 -0.51 11.58 -8.14
C LEU A 261 -1.93 12.02 -7.75
N ASP A 262 -2.53 11.37 -6.76
CA ASP A 262 -3.89 11.67 -6.28
C ASP A 262 -3.93 12.76 -5.22
#